data_fdb14ff289db0096589cb319951b6568
#
_entry.id   fdb14ff289db0096589cb319951b6568
#
_cell.length_a   1.000
_cell.length_b   1.000
_cell.length_c   1.000
_cell.angle_alpha   90.00
_cell.angle_beta   90.00
_cell.angle_gamma   90.00
#
_symmetry.space_group_name_H-M   'P 1'
#
loop_
_entity.id
_entity.type
_entity.pdbx_description
1 polymer ?
#
loop_
_entity_poly.entity_id
_entity_poly.type
_entity_poly.pdbx_seq_one_letter_code
_entity_poly.pdbx_strand_id
1 'polypeptide(L)'
;RTKDYCGKCGRKSFGKMQDIDFFYEKGKLEVCTIVKEPTNKFTKLGAYIYGIISFHNGKVRVPGRLTDHILKDEELALSCIEDREVVPRFRRRYAVEQSDIIPTISLAFTFADEYYPYQKHEVVKPNKKYETPGIVGYGVYVSKFRIKEDSIERSIPFMDEDSITAAVEAGKLALIHSGVDPSLIGKVYVGSESNPYAVKPIASKVAQVLKLGEEEKSDGVQGVDAVDTEFACKAATSMFKDAAALTYYPTAHIPYAMVIGTDNSQAAPRDEPGGELDFFVGYGASAFIFGMHDVIAELEGWYSCTSDTPDFWRRDLEPYPRHGGRFTGEPAYFKHIAKSAKKLMEKLRLQPSDLDYFVCHQPNIRFPIKVAKELGFKEEQYIDGLQVVKFGNTYSGASPIGLAAILDKAKPNQRILVASYGSGAG
;
A
#
# COMPACT_ATOMS: atom_id res chain seq x y z
N ARG A 1 16.31 -17.40 13.93
CA ARG A 1 17.21 -17.83 15.05
C ARG A 1 18.43 -18.48 14.46
N THR A 2 19.58 -17.90 14.70
CA THR A 2 20.87 -18.37 14.29
C THR A 2 21.31 -19.48 15.24
N LYS A 3 21.54 -20.65 14.67
CA LYS A 3 22.18 -21.71 15.44
C LYS A 3 23.63 -21.32 15.71
N ASP A 4 24.06 -21.39 16.95
CA ASP A 4 25.46 -21.14 17.34
C ASP A 4 26.48 -22.10 16.68
N TYR A 5 25.98 -23.02 15.86
CA TYR A 5 26.76 -24.06 15.19
C TYR A 5 26.34 -24.23 13.73
N CYS A 6 27.31 -24.40 12.86
CA CYS A 6 27.06 -24.76 11.47
C CYS A 6 26.39 -26.13 11.39
N GLY A 7 25.20 -26.20 10.80
CA GLY A 7 24.43 -27.44 10.65
C GLY A 7 25.10 -28.53 9.81
N LYS A 8 26.11 -28.19 8.98
CA LYS A 8 26.86 -29.14 8.15
C LYS A 8 28.14 -29.67 8.80
N CYS A 9 28.86 -28.85 9.53
CA CYS A 9 30.16 -29.24 10.07
C CYS A 9 30.25 -29.22 11.59
N GLY A 10 29.20 -28.84 12.31
CA GLY A 10 29.16 -28.79 13.79
C GLY A 10 30.09 -27.75 14.43
N ARG A 11 30.80 -26.95 13.65
CA ARG A 11 31.70 -25.92 14.18
C ARG A 11 30.90 -24.76 14.74
N LYS A 12 31.36 -24.24 15.88
CA LYS A 12 30.82 -23.03 16.48
C LYS A 12 31.04 -21.85 15.50
N SER A 13 29.98 -21.08 15.24
CA SER A 13 30.11 -19.90 14.40
C SER A 13 31.03 -18.89 15.11
N PHE A 14 32.10 -18.49 14.44
CA PHE A 14 32.98 -17.45 14.93
C PHE A 14 32.40 -16.09 14.55
N GLY A 15 31.88 -15.38 15.55
CA GLY A 15 31.37 -14.03 15.44
C GLY A 15 29.90 -13.91 15.89
N LYS A 16 29.56 -12.79 16.51
CA LYS A 16 28.16 -12.41 16.69
C LYS A 16 27.55 -12.23 15.29
N MET A 17 26.48 -12.97 15.00
CA MET A 17 25.71 -12.68 13.80
C MET A 17 25.12 -11.29 13.95
N GLN A 18 25.32 -10.46 12.95
CA GLN A 18 24.71 -9.14 12.88
C GLN A 18 23.41 -9.27 12.11
N ASP A 19 22.34 -8.81 12.70
CA ASP A 19 21.05 -8.71 12.02
C ASP A 19 21.11 -7.57 11.01
N ILE A 20 20.57 -7.79 9.83
CA ILE A 20 20.38 -6.75 8.82
C ILE A 20 18.98 -6.19 9.01
N ASP A 21 18.90 -4.89 9.26
CA ASP A 21 17.63 -4.18 9.30
C ASP A 21 17.17 -3.86 7.87
N PHE A 22 16.42 -4.80 7.27
CA PHE A 22 15.90 -4.64 5.91
C PHE A 22 14.88 -3.51 5.74
N PHE A 23 14.50 -2.82 6.80
CA PHE A 23 13.69 -1.61 6.69
C PHE A 23 14.53 -0.38 6.39
N TYR A 24 15.73 -0.30 6.96
CA TYR A 24 16.50 0.94 7.02
C TYR A 24 17.89 0.85 6.41
N GLU A 25 18.46 -0.35 6.31
CA GLU A 25 19.84 -0.47 5.87
C GLU A 25 19.97 -0.51 4.35
N LYS A 26 20.92 0.26 3.86
CA LYS A 26 21.39 0.19 2.47
C LYS A 26 22.53 -0.83 2.38
N GLY A 27 22.49 -1.62 1.34
CA GLY A 27 23.60 -2.47 0.96
C GLY A 27 24.40 -1.88 -0.20
N LYS A 28 25.58 -2.41 -0.43
CA LYS A 28 26.43 -2.07 -1.58
C LYS A 28 26.50 -3.28 -2.50
N LEU A 29 26.25 -3.09 -3.79
CA LEU A 29 26.39 -4.14 -4.79
C LEU A 29 27.87 -4.33 -5.11
N GLU A 30 28.47 -5.42 -4.64
CA GLU A 30 29.90 -5.69 -4.83
C GLU A 30 30.23 -6.31 -6.20
N VAL A 31 29.37 -7.21 -6.64
CA VAL A 31 29.53 -7.92 -7.92
C VAL A 31 28.16 -8.36 -8.41
N CYS A 32 27.98 -8.34 -9.70
CA CYS A 32 26.74 -8.81 -10.32
C CYS A 32 26.96 -9.50 -11.65
N THR A 33 25.93 -10.19 -12.09
CA THR A 33 25.85 -10.82 -13.41
C THR A 33 24.43 -10.67 -13.97
N ILE A 34 24.33 -10.72 -15.27
CA ILE A 34 23.04 -10.79 -15.96
C ILE A 34 22.69 -12.26 -16.19
N VAL A 35 21.59 -12.71 -15.62
CA VAL A 35 21.02 -14.02 -15.88
C VAL A 35 20.14 -13.91 -17.13
N LYS A 36 20.68 -14.30 -18.29
CA LYS A 36 20.01 -14.19 -19.60
C LYS A 36 18.90 -15.24 -19.75
N GLU A 37 19.17 -16.45 -19.30
CA GLU A 37 18.26 -17.59 -19.34
C GLU A 37 17.83 -17.95 -17.91
N PRO A 38 16.74 -17.36 -17.41
CA PRO A 38 16.27 -17.64 -16.07
C PRO A 38 15.79 -19.09 -15.97
N THR A 39 16.03 -19.70 -14.81
CA THR A 39 15.45 -21.01 -14.51
C THR A 39 13.93 -20.96 -14.56
N ASN A 40 13.26 -22.11 -14.69
CA ASN A 40 11.79 -22.23 -14.78
C ASN A 40 11.04 -21.41 -13.71
N LYS A 41 11.64 -21.18 -12.54
CA LYS A 41 11.04 -20.38 -11.46
C LYS A 41 10.97 -18.88 -11.76
N PHE A 42 11.79 -18.39 -12.68
CA PHE A 42 11.95 -16.97 -12.98
C PHE A 42 11.70 -16.63 -14.44
N THR A 43 11.21 -17.56 -15.24
CA THR A 43 11.01 -17.41 -16.69
C THR A 43 10.19 -16.16 -17.05
N LYS A 44 9.16 -15.86 -16.25
CA LYS A 44 8.32 -14.68 -16.46
C LYS A 44 9.03 -13.35 -16.23
N LEU A 45 10.16 -13.35 -15.53
CA LEU A 45 10.95 -12.12 -15.30
C LEU A 45 11.78 -11.72 -16.51
N GLY A 46 11.99 -12.64 -17.47
CA GLY A 46 12.98 -12.44 -18.51
C GLY A 46 14.40 -12.39 -17.93
N ALA A 47 15.33 -11.74 -18.62
CA ALA A 47 16.67 -11.54 -18.09
C ALA A 47 16.66 -10.63 -16.87
N TYR A 48 17.46 -10.93 -15.84
CA TYR A 48 17.54 -10.15 -14.62
C TYR A 48 18.98 -10.09 -14.07
N ILE A 49 19.23 -9.09 -13.23
CA ILE A 49 20.52 -8.93 -12.55
C ILE A 49 20.50 -9.73 -11.25
N TYR A 50 21.57 -10.48 -11.00
CA TYR A 50 21.80 -11.20 -9.76
C TYR A 50 23.19 -10.87 -9.23
N GLY A 51 23.32 -10.54 -7.95
CA GLY A 51 24.58 -10.08 -7.42
C GLY A 51 24.80 -10.44 -5.95
N ILE A 52 25.95 -10.03 -5.44
CA ILE A 52 26.30 -10.08 -4.03
C ILE A 52 26.21 -8.67 -3.48
N ILE A 53 25.38 -8.52 -2.46
CA ILE A 53 25.15 -7.27 -1.75
C ILE A 53 25.84 -7.35 -0.39
N SER A 54 26.69 -6.38 -0.08
CA SER A 54 27.35 -6.28 1.21
C SER A 54 26.66 -5.26 2.11
N PHE A 55 26.63 -5.58 3.39
CA PHE A 55 26.15 -4.73 4.47
C PHE A 55 27.25 -4.60 5.55
N HIS A 56 27.10 -3.61 6.45
CA HIS A 56 28.03 -3.39 7.57
C HIS A 56 29.50 -3.29 7.12
N ASN A 57 29.78 -2.53 6.07
CA ASN A 57 31.11 -2.37 5.49
C ASN A 57 31.75 -3.71 5.08
N GLY A 58 30.98 -4.56 4.40
CA GLY A 58 31.45 -5.84 3.87
C GLY A 58 31.48 -7.00 4.87
N LYS A 59 31.04 -6.79 6.10
CA LYS A 59 30.98 -7.86 7.14
C LYS A 59 29.92 -8.91 6.86
N VAL A 60 28.83 -8.52 6.18
CA VAL A 60 27.74 -9.41 5.79
C VAL A 60 27.55 -9.33 4.29
N ARG A 61 27.49 -10.48 3.64
CA ARG A 61 27.25 -10.60 2.20
C ARG A 61 26.02 -11.45 1.94
N VAL A 62 25.09 -10.89 1.16
CA VAL A 62 23.83 -11.54 0.83
C VAL A 62 23.71 -11.64 -0.69
N PRO A 63 23.52 -12.84 -1.25
CA PRO A 63 23.15 -12.96 -2.64
C PRO A 63 21.72 -12.50 -2.87
N GLY A 64 21.48 -11.75 -3.93
CA GLY A 64 20.15 -11.21 -4.20
C GLY A 64 19.93 -10.86 -5.66
N ARG A 65 18.64 -10.88 -6.05
CA ARG A 65 18.17 -10.43 -7.35
C ARG A 65 17.86 -8.92 -7.28
N LEU A 66 18.28 -8.18 -8.31
CA LEU A 66 17.79 -6.82 -8.49
C LEU A 66 16.41 -6.86 -9.16
N THR A 67 15.55 -5.99 -8.70
CA THR A 67 14.20 -5.79 -9.22
C THR A 67 14.04 -4.36 -9.75
N ASP A 68 12.90 -4.07 -10.37
CA ASP A 68 12.54 -2.75 -10.89
C ASP A 68 13.44 -2.28 -12.06
N HIS A 69 14.12 -3.20 -12.75
CA HIS A 69 14.94 -2.92 -13.92
C HIS A 69 14.48 -3.73 -15.12
N ILE A 70 14.30 -3.04 -16.24
CA ILE A 70 14.11 -3.66 -17.55
C ILE A 70 15.45 -3.59 -18.29
N LEU A 71 16.04 -4.74 -18.55
CA LEU A 71 17.23 -4.85 -19.35
C LEU A 71 16.84 -4.70 -20.83
N LYS A 72 16.92 -3.47 -21.36
CA LYS A 72 16.57 -3.17 -22.76
C LYS A 72 17.69 -3.56 -23.73
N ASP A 73 18.93 -3.42 -23.30
CA ASP A 73 20.12 -3.73 -24.10
C ASP A 73 21.13 -4.49 -23.24
N GLU A 74 21.79 -5.48 -23.84
CA GLU A 74 22.80 -6.33 -23.19
C GLU A 74 24.06 -5.56 -22.78
N GLU A 75 24.21 -4.33 -23.22
CA GLU A 75 25.38 -3.46 -23.04
C GLU A 75 25.28 -2.49 -21.85
N LEU A 76 24.35 -2.67 -20.91
CA LEU A 76 24.58 -2.01 -19.64
C LEU A 76 25.87 -2.60 -19.07
N ALA A 77 26.97 -1.90 -19.29
CA ALA A 77 28.26 -2.37 -18.82
C ALA A 77 28.14 -2.71 -17.34
N LEU A 78 28.29 -3.98 -16.97
CA LEU A 78 28.19 -4.47 -15.60
C LEU A 78 29.03 -3.61 -14.65
N SER A 79 30.15 -3.07 -15.15
CA SER A 79 30.99 -2.09 -14.45
C SER A 79 30.28 -0.79 -14.02
N CYS A 80 29.17 -0.40 -14.68
CA CYS A 80 28.40 0.77 -14.29
C CYS A 80 27.41 0.48 -13.16
N ILE A 81 27.20 -0.80 -12.84
CA ILE A 81 26.21 -1.23 -11.84
C ILE A 81 26.91 -1.56 -10.52
N GLU A 82 28.16 -2.05 -10.58
CA GLU A 82 28.95 -2.41 -9.41
C GLU A 82 29.22 -1.18 -8.53
N ASP A 83 29.37 -1.44 -7.24
CA ASP A 83 29.59 -0.44 -6.20
C ASP A 83 28.44 0.54 -5.93
N ARG A 84 27.29 0.42 -6.61
CA ARG A 84 26.10 1.23 -6.28
C ARG A 84 25.45 0.78 -4.99
N GLU A 85 24.86 1.76 -4.28
CA GLU A 85 23.99 1.47 -3.15
C GLU A 85 22.67 0.85 -3.61
N VAL A 86 22.22 -0.15 -2.87
CA VAL A 86 20.93 -0.82 -3.08
C VAL A 86 20.12 -0.86 -1.81
N VAL A 87 18.79 -0.86 -1.93
CA VAL A 87 17.85 -0.99 -0.84
C VAL A 87 17.02 -2.25 -1.00
N PRO A 88 16.66 -2.92 0.12
CA PRO A 88 15.80 -4.09 0.10
C PRO A 88 14.38 -3.75 -0.33
N ARG A 89 13.79 -4.66 -1.11
CA ARG A 89 12.41 -4.64 -1.58
C ARG A 89 11.73 -5.95 -1.29
N PHE A 90 10.45 -5.90 -0.96
CA PHE A 90 9.63 -7.10 -0.83
C PHE A 90 8.93 -7.39 -2.14
N ARG A 91 9.23 -8.54 -2.74
CA ARG A 91 8.72 -8.95 -4.05
C ARG A 91 8.21 -10.37 -4.03
N ARG A 92 7.27 -10.64 -4.92
CA ARG A 92 6.78 -11.99 -5.11
C ARG A 92 7.89 -12.88 -5.66
N ARG A 93 8.07 -14.02 -5.02
CA ARG A 93 8.89 -15.09 -5.57
C ARG A 93 8.04 -15.90 -6.52
N TYR A 94 8.39 -15.90 -7.79
CA TYR A 94 7.71 -16.78 -8.75
C TYR A 94 7.98 -18.23 -8.39
N ALA A 95 6.93 -18.94 -8.03
CA ALA A 95 6.93 -20.39 -8.05
C ALA A 95 6.71 -20.84 -9.50
N VAL A 96 7.21 -22.02 -9.81
CA VAL A 96 6.86 -22.74 -11.05
C VAL A 96 5.34 -22.74 -11.19
N GLU A 97 4.83 -22.78 -12.41
CA GLU A 97 3.40 -22.93 -12.78
C GLU A 97 2.73 -24.21 -12.24
N GLN A 98 3.21 -24.77 -11.16
CA GLN A 98 2.52 -25.82 -10.45
C GLN A 98 1.44 -25.17 -9.58
N SER A 99 0.21 -25.52 -9.89
CA SER A 99 -1.04 -25.02 -9.31
C SER A 99 -1.13 -25.07 -7.78
N ASP A 100 -0.17 -25.67 -7.10
CA ASP A 100 -0.28 -26.05 -5.70
C ASP A 100 0.59 -25.21 -4.75
N ILE A 101 1.42 -24.31 -5.27
CA ILE A 101 2.34 -23.52 -4.42
C ILE A 101 1.98 -22.05 -4.44
N ILE A 102 1.55 -21.53 -3.29
CA ILE A 102 1.34 -20.11 -3.10
C ILE A 102 2.70 -19.39 -3.19
N PRO A 103 2.88 -18.41 -4.09
CA PRO A 103 4.12 -17.65 -4.17
C PRO A 103 4.45 -16.98 -2.84
N THR A 104 5.67 -17.17 -2.37
CA THR A 104 6.16 -16.49 -1.18
C THR A 104 6.69 -15.11 -1.54
N ILE A 105 6.58 -14.19 -0.58
CA ILE A 105 7.30 -12.92 -0.65
C ILE A 105 8.75 -13.17 -0.28
N SER A 106 9.67 -12.62 -1.06
CA SER A 106 11.10 -12.70 -0.83
C SER A 106 11.74 -11.32 -0.96
N LEU A 107 12.95 -11.20 -0.44
CA LEU A 107 13.76 -10.02 -0.67
C LEU A 107 14.29 -9.99 -2.09
N ALA A 108 14.20 -8.83 -2.69
CA ALA A 108 14.92 -8.40 -3.88
C ALA A 108 15.58 -7.05 -3.54
N PHE A 109 16.31 -6.48 -4.47
CA PHE A 109 17.00 -5.21 -4.24
C PHE A 109 16.78 -4.27 -5.42
N THR A 110 16.72 -2.97 -5.15
CA THR A 110 16.70 -1.92 -6.19
C THR A 110 17.78 -0.89 -5.89
N PHE A 111 18.22 -0.12 -6.88
CA PHE A 111 19.21 0.93 -6.65
C PHE A 111 18.62 2.02 -5.76
N ALA A 112 19.42 2.49 -4.80
CA ALA A 112 18.98 3.43 -3.77
C ALA A 112 18.67 4.82 -4.34
N ASP A 113 19.35 5.23 -5.39
CA ASP A 113 19.14 6.49 -6.11
C ASP A 113 17.87 6.49 -6.97
N GLU A 114 17.34 5.31 -7.29
CA GLU A 114 16.06 5.12 -7.99
C GLU A 114 14.87 4.92 -7.06
N TYR A 115 15.13 4.89 -5.76
CA TYR A 115 14.12 4.74 -4.72
C TYR A 115 14.04 5.99 -3.87
N TYR A 116 12.84 6.35 -3.43
CA TYR A 116 12.59 7.51 -2.57
C TYR A 116 13.55 7.52 -1.36
N PRO A 117 14.02 8.70 -0.90
CA PRO A 117 15.04 8.78 0.15
C PRO A 117 14.62 8.04 1.40
N TYR A 118 15.35 6.99 1.66
CA TYR A 118 15.12 6.07 2.76
C TYR A 118 15.88 6.58 3.98
N GLN A 119 15.19 7.25 4.88
CA GLN A 119 15.78 7.69 6.13
C GLN A 119 15.35 6.76 7.26
N LYS A 120 16.31 6.33 8.07
CA LYS A 120 16.01 5.67 9.34
C LYS A 120 15.40 6.71 10.27
N HIS A 121 14.15 6.49 10.66
CA HIS A 121 13.56 7.22 11.77
C HIS A 121 13.86 6.46 13.06
N GLU A 122 14.26 7.18 14.09
CA GLU A 122 14.28 6.59 15.42
C GLU A 122 12.84 6.21 15.80
N VAL A 123 12.66 5.01 16.37
CA VAL A 123 11.36 4.60 16.89
C VAL A 123 10.97 5.61 17.98
N VAL A 124 10.00 6.44 17.68
CA VAL A 124 9.49 7.43 18.63
C VAL A 124 8.57 6.68 19.61
N LYS A 125 8.96 6.63 20.86
CA LYS A 125 8.04 6.15 21.90
C LYS A 125 6.89 7.15 22.04
N PRO A 126 5.65 6.67 22.18
CA PRO A 126 4.49 7.54 22.34
C PRO A 126 4.69 8.51 23.49
N ASN A 127 4.82 9.80 23.21
CA ASN A 127 5.08 10.83 24.22
C ASN A 127 3.83 11.61 24.62
N LYS A 128 2.85 11.75 23.70
CA LYS A 128 1.64 12.52 23.94
C LYS A 128 0.42 11.69 23.63
N LYS A 129 -0.42 11.47 24.63
CA LYS A 129 -1.74 10.87 24.47
C LYS A 129 -2.76 11.95 24.13
N TYR A 130 -3.57 11.69 23.12
CA TYR A 130 -4.70 12.53 22.72
C TYR A 130 -6.01 11.98 23.31
N GLU A 131 -7.04 12.82 23.36
CA GLU A 131 -8.37 12.41 23.81
C GLU A 131 -9.14 11.73 22.69
N THR A 132 -8.86 12.10 21.46
CA THR A 132 -9.48 11.58 20.23
C THR A 132 -8.48 10.73 19.45
N PRO A 133 -8.89 9.54 18.99
CA PRO A 133 -8.01 8.72 18.14
C PRO A 133 -7.87 9.36 16.75
N GLY A 134 -6.76 9.06 16.12
CA GLY A 134 -6.50 9.59 14.79
C GLY A 134 -5.37 8.89 14.07
N ILE A 135 -4.98 9.49 12.96
CA ILE A 135 -3.85 9.04 12.14
C ILE A 135 -2.55 9.42 12.86
N VAL A 136 -1.66 8.44 13.01
CA VAL A 136 -0.32 8.58 13.60
C VAL A 136 0.74 8.62 12.52
N GLY A 137 0.52 7.90 11.44
CA GLY A 137 1.40 7.89 10.29
C GLY A 137 0.76 7.21 9.09
N TYR A 138 1.36 7.41 7.93
CA TYR A 138 0.88 6.84 6.67
C TYR A 138 2.04 6.53 5.73
N GLY A 139 1.76 5.71 4.73
CA GLY A 139 2.68 5.37 3.67
C GLY A 139 1.93 5.09 2.38
N VAL A 140 2.51 5.48 1.27
CA VAL A 140 1.97 5.23 -0.07
C VAL A 140 3.00 4.51 -0.91
N TYR A 141 2.57 3.44 -1.56
CA TYR A 141 3.36 2.75 -2.54
C TYR A 141 2.69 2.81 -3.91
N VAL A 142 3.40 3.32 -4.89
CA VAL A 142 3.02 3.32 -6.30
C VAL A 142 4.22 2.85 -7.10
N SER A 143 4.03 1.85 -7.96
CA SER A 143 5.11 1.36 -8.82
C SER A 143 5.72 2.49 -9.64
N LYS A 144 7.01 2.41 -9.93
CA LYS A 144 7.67 3.39 -10.80
C LYS A 144 7.32 3.23 -12.28
N PHE A 145 6.79 2.08 -12.66
CA PHE A 145 6.39 1.82 -14.03
C PHE A 145 5.07 2.49 -14.36
N ARG A 146 5.02 3.13 -15.53
CA ARG A 146 3.89 3.92 -16.00
C ARG A 146 3.53 3.58 -17.43
N ILE A 147 2.23 3.55 -17.68
CA ILE A 147 1.72 3.74 -19.03
C ILE A 147 1.28 5.20 -19.14
N LYS A 148 1.77 5.88 -20.14
CA LYS A 148 1.44 7.27 -20.43
C LYS A 148 0.61 7.32 -21.71
N GLU A 149 -0.60 7.82 -21.58
CA GLU A 149 -1.53 8.02 -22.71
C GLU A 149 -2.12 9.43 -22.60
N ASP A 150 -1.86 10.26 -23.61
CA ASP A 150 -2.28 11.65 -23.64
C ASP A 150 -1.90 12.44 -22.36
N SER A 151 -2.91 12.85 -21.59
CA SER A 151 -2.73 13.62 -20.34
C SER A 151 -2.79 12.77 -19.07
N ILE A 152 -2.89 11.45 -19.18
CA ILE A 152 -3.05 10.54 -18.05
C ILE A 152 -1.83 9.63 -17.98
N GLU A 153 -1.24 9.56 -16.77
CA GLU A 153 -0.29 8.51 -16.42
C GLU A 153 -0.98 7.52 -15.49
N ARG A 154 -0.77 6.24 -15.72
CA ARG A 154 -1.25 5.20 -14.82
C ARG A 154 -0.14 4.25 -14.42
N SER A 155 -0.11 3.93 -13.16
CA SER A 155 0.86 2.98 -12.60
C SER A 155 0.50 1.56 -12.99
N ILE A 156 1.52 0.77 -13.28
CA ILE A 156 1.38 -0.66 -13.55
C ILE A 156 2.37 -1.44 -12.66
N PRO A 157 2.04 -2.65 -12.25
CA PRO A 157 2.96 -3.47 -11.48
C PRO A 157 4.15 -3.91 -12.35
N PHE A 158 5.29 -4.10 -11.71
CA PHE A 158 6.36 -4.89 -12.30
C PHE A 158 6.01 -6.38 -12.25
N MET A 159 6.76 -7.23 -12.97
CA MET A 159 6.40 -8.65 -13.12
C MET A 159 6.39 -9.45 -11.82
N ASP A 160 7.06 -8.98 -10.79
CA ASP A 160 7.11 -9.59 -9.46
C ASP A 160 6.30 -8.84 -8.39
N GLU A 161 5.43 -7.94 -8.82
CA GLU A 161 4.52 -7.18 -7.96
C GLU A 161 3.08 -7.70 -8.06
N ASP A 162 2.33 -7.53 -6.98
CA ASP A 162 0.90 -7.77 -6.86
C ASP A 162 0.31 -6.95 -5.71
N SER A 163 -0.97 -7.11 -5.42
CA SER A 163 -1.65 -6.41 -4.31
C SER A 163 -0.98 -6.67 -2.96
N ILE A 164 -0.39 -7.86 -2.75
CA ILE A 164 0.29 -8.20 -1.50
C ILE A 164 1.58 -7.40 -1.36
N THR A 165 2.39 -7.37 -2.41
CA THR A 165 3.69 -6.66 -2.38
C THR A 165 3.50 -5.16 -2.24
N ALA A 166 2.48 -4.58 -2.90
CA ALA A 166 2.13 -3.18 -2.71
C ALA A 166 1.68 -2.88 -1.28
N ALA A 167 0.85 -3.75 -0.68
CA ALA A 167 0.40 -3.62 0.70
C ALA A 167 1.57 -3.64 1.69
N VAL A 168 2.51 -4.56 1.51
CA VAL A 168 3.72 -4.66 2.35
C VAL A 168 4.57 -3.40 2.24
N GLU A 169 4.81 -2.91 1.03
CA GLU A 169 5.62 -1.70 0.83
C GLU A 169 4.94 -0.45 1.42
N ALA A 170 3.62 -0.28 1.23
CA ALA A 170 2.89 0.82 1.84
C ALA A 170 2.88 0.73 3.37
N GLY A 171 2.66 -0.45 3.94
CA GLY A 171 2.71 -0.69 5.38
C GLY A 171 4.09 -0.40 5.98
N LYS A 172 5.16 -0.82 5.30
CA LYS A 172 6.53 -0.50 5.66
C LYS A 172 6.77 1.02 5.70
N LEU A 173 6.32 1.74 4.66
CA LEU A 173 6.46 3.20 4.61
C LEU A 173 5.66 3.89 5.73
N ALA A 174 4.47 3.39 6.07
CA ALA A 174 3.68 3.90 7.20
C ALA A 174 4.38 3.71 8.55
N LEU A 175 5.01 2.55 8.77
CA LEU A 175 5.83 2.30 9.97
C LEU A 175 7.03 3.24 10.04
N ILE A 176 7.74 3.43 8.93
CA ILE A 176 8.86 4.37 8.83
C ILE A 176 8.40 5.79 9.15
N HIS A 177 7.30 6.25 8.55
CA HIS A 177 6.79 7.60 8.73
C HIS A 177 6.32 7.85 10.17
N SER A 178 5.62 6.88 10.78
CA SER A 178 5.10 7.02 12.15
C SER A 178 6.17 6.83 13.23
N GLY A 179 7.23 6.08 12.94
CA GLY A 179 8.19 5.61 13.95
C GLY A 179 7.61 4.60 14.95
N VAL A 180 6.40 4.09 14.71
CA VAL A 180 5.77 3.09 15.59
C VAL A 180 6.50 1.77 15.48
N ASP A 181 6.79 1.18 16.64
CA ASP A 181 7.33 -0.18 16.71
C ASP A 181 6.31 -1.18 16.13
N PRO A 182 6.68 -1.99 15.12
CA PRO A 182 5.80 -2.98 14.55
C PRO A 182 5.14 -3.92 15.56
N SER A 183 5.81 -4.23 16.68
CA SER A 183 5.28 -5.07 17.76
C SER A 183 4.05 -4.47 18.46
N LEU A 184 3.85 -3.15 18.38
CA LEU A 184 2.71 -2.45 18.95
C LEU A 184 1.46 -2.42 18.04
N ILE A 185 1.57 -2.89 16.82
CA ILE A 185 0.41 -3.02 15.91
C ILE A 185 -0.40 -4.26 16.29
N GLY A 186 -1.51 -4.06 16.96
CA GLY A 186 -2.39 -5.15 17.41
C GLY A 186 -3.51 -5.52 16.43
N LYS A 187 -3.77 -4.69 15.42
CA LYS A 187 -4.80 -4.91 14.40
C LYS A 187 -4.35 -4.47 13.03
N VAL A 188 -4.64 -5.30 12.01
CA VAL A 188 -4.44 -4.98 10.59
C VAL A 188 -5.69 -5.26 9.80
N TYR A 189 -6.14 -4.26 9.05
CA TYR A 189 -7.17 -4.40 8.01
C TYR A 189 -6.53 -4.19 6.65
N VAL A 190 -6.80 -5.08 5.70
CA VAL A 190 -6.41 -4.88 4.30
C VAL A 190 -7.66 -4.90 3.43
N GLY A 191 -7.95 -3.76 2.81
CA GLY A 191 -9.05 -3.61 1.86
C GLY A 191 -8.55 -3.76 0.43
N SER A 192 -9.17 -4.65 -0.34
CA SER A 192 -8.86 -4.88 -1.74
C SER A 192 -10.07 -5.45 -2.48
N GLU A 193 -10.17 -5.17 -3.77
CA GLU A 193 -11.09 -5.82 -4.69
C GLU A 193 -10.36 -6.70 -5.74
N SER A 194 -9.04 -6.83 -5.58
CA SER A 194 -8.16 -7.63 -6.44
C SER A 194 -7.26 -8.58 -5.63
N ASN A 195 -7.86 -9.28 -4.66
CA ASN A 195 -7.16 -10.27 -3.85
C ASN A 195 -6.58 -11.37 -4.75
N PRO A 196 -5.28 -11.68 -4.63
CA PRO A 196 -4.66 -12.74 -5.44
C PRO A 196 -5.21 -14.14 -5.14
N TYR A 197 -5.82 -14.33 -3.98
CA TYR A 197 -6.39 -15.59 -3.52
C TYR A 197 -7.80 -15.38 -2.98
N ALA A 198 -8.68 -16.31 -3.27
CA ALA A 198 -10.06 -16.29 -2.77
C ALA A 198 -10.18 -16.52 -1.25
N VAL A 199 -9.22 -17.24 -0.66
CA VAL A 199 -9.28 -17.66 0.76
C VAL A 199 -8.09 -17.17 1.57
N LYS A 200 -6.86 -17.22 1.02
CA LYS A 200 -5.65 -16.82 1.75
C LYS A 200 -5.58 -15.28 1.86
N PRO A 201 -5.66 -14.70 3.08
CA PRO A 201 -5.71 -13.26 3.24
C PRO A 201 -4.38 -12.58 2.94
N ILE A 202 -4.44 -11.37 2.38
CA ILE A 202 -3.31 -10.46 2.22
C ILE A 202 -2.77 -10.05 3.59
N ALA A 203 -3.67 -9.72 4.52
CA ALA A 203 -3.35 -9.20 5.85
C ALA A 203 -2.41 -10.12 6.63
N SER A 204 -2.59 -11.45 6.53
CA SER A 204 -1.70 -12.42 7.20
C SER A 204 -0.26 -12.38 6.65
N LYS A 205 -0.10 -12.12 5.35
CA LYS A 205 1.23 -11.99 4.73
C LYS A 205 1.89 -10.67 5.09
N VAL A 206 1.11 -9.59 5.12
CA VAL A 206 1.59 -8.27 5.58
C VAL A 206 2.08 -8.36 7.02
N ALA A 207 1.27 -8.91 7.93
CA ALA A 207 1.62 -9.07 9.34
C ALA A 207 2.92 -9.86 9.52
N GLN A 208 3.05 -10.99 8.82
CA GLN A 208 4.25 -11.82 8.88
C GLN A 208 5.50 -11.12 8.36
N VAL A 209 5.41 -10.46 7.21
CA VAL A 209 6.56 -9.81 6.57
C VAL A 209 7.04 -8.60 7.35
N LEU A 210 6.09 -7.79 7.84
CA LEU A 210 6.36 -6.59 8.63
C LEU A 210 6.58 -6.87 10.12
N LYS A 211 6.46 -8.14 10.55
CA LYS A 211 6.62 -8.57 11.95
C LYS A 211 5.69 -7.83 12.91
N LEU A 212 4.44 -7.61 12.48
CA LEU A 212 3.47 -6.88 13.28
C LEU A 212 3.01 -7.72 14.49
N GLY A 213 2.94 -7.11 15.66
CA GLY A 213 2.57 -7.79 16.90
C GLY A 213 3.58 -8.84 17.39
N GLU A 214 4.76 -8.94 16.78
CA GLU A 214 5.81 -9.89 17.19
C GLU A 214 6.65 -9.29 18.32
N GLU A 215 6.61 -9.89 19.49
CA GLU A 215 7.54 -9.57 20.58
C GLU A 215 8.85 -10.31 20.37
N GLU A 216 10.01 -9.63 20.50
CA GLU A 216 11.34 -10.23 20.33
C GLU A 216 11.60 -11.45 21.24
N LYS A 217 10.85 -11.60 22.31
CA LYS A 217 10.99 -12.65 23.32
C LYS A 217 9.85 -13.68 23.31
N SER A 218 8.87 -13.53 22.44
CA SER A 218 7.75 -14.45 22.38
C SER A 218 8.12 -15.77 21.70
N ASP A 219 7.39 -16.81 22.01
CA ASP A 219 7.48 -18.15 21.42
C ASP A 219 7.06 -18.21 19.94
N GLY A 220 6.93 -17.06 19.28
CA GLY A 220 6.58 -16.92 17.87
C GLY A 220 5.08 -16.77 17.64
N VAL A 221 4.29 -16.59 18.68
CA VAL A 221 2.87 -16.24 18.55
C VAL A 221 2.77 -14.73 18.35
N GLN A 222 2.28 -14.31 17.19
CA GLN A 222 2.01 -12.91 16.92
C GLN A 222 0.70 -12.49 17.58
N GLY A 223 0.76 -11.45 18.39
CA GLY A 223 -0.41 -10.83 19.03
C GLY A 223 -1.14 -9.85 18.11
N VAL A 224 -1.23 -10.12 16.79
CA VAL A 224 -1.90 -9.26 15.83
C VAL A 224 -3.13 -9.97 15.24
N ASP A 225 -4.27 -9.28 15.28
CA ASP A 225 -5.47 -9.68 14.56
C ASP A 225 -5.47 -9.07 13.15
N ALA A 226 -5.38 -9.91 12.13
CA ALA A 226 -5.21 -9.52 10.73
C ALA A 226 -6.37 -10.03 9.87
N VAL A 227 -7.07 -9.10 9.17
CA VAL A 227 -8.29 -9.39 8.40
C VAL A 227 -8.27 -8.65 7.07
N ASP A 228 -8.64 -9.35 6.00
CA ASP A 228 -8.99 -8.72 4.73
C ASP A 228 -10.44 -8.24 4.75
N THR A 229 -10.71 -7.14 4.05
CA THR A 229 -12.04 -6.56 3.92
C THR A 229 -12.38 -6.34 2.45
N GLU A 230 -13.66 -6.56 2.11
CA GLU A 230 -14.21 -6.34 0.79
C GLU A 230 -15.33 -5.29 0.85
N PHE A 231 -15.25 -4.30 0.03
CA PHE A 231 -16.30 -3.34 -0.30
C PHE A 231 -15.92 -2.52 -1.54
N ALA A 232 -15.55 -3.19 -2.62
CA ALA A 232 -15.02 -2.53 -3.81
C ALA A 232 -13.99 -1.44 -3.41
N CYS A 233 -13.99 -0.29 -4.08
CA CYS A 233 -13.01 0.80 -3.83
C CYS A 233 -13.10 1.43 -2.42
N LYS A 234 -14.13 1.11 -1.62
CA LYS A 234 -14.31 1.60 -0.25
C LYS A 234 -13.75 0.64 0.81
N ALA A 235 -13.24 -0.52 0.42
CA ALA A 235 -12.86 -1.59 1.34
C ALA A 235 -11.94 -1.13 2.49
N ALA A 236 -10.89 -0.37 2.18
CA ALA A 236 -9.98 0.14 3.20
C ALA A 236 -10.59 1.28 4.04
N THR A 237 -11.17 2.29 3.40
CA THR A 237 -11.68 3.47 4.13
C THR A 237 -12.85 3.14 5.04
N SER A 238 -13.59 2.05 4.78
CA SER A 238 -14.61 1.53 5.69
C SER A 238 -14.04 1.20 7.06
N MET A 239 -12.78 0.80 7.15
CA MET A 239 -12.11 0.36 8.37
C MET A 239 -11.44 1.50 9.14
N PHE A 240 -11.38 2.73 8.62
CA PHE A 240 -10.76 3.86 9.33
C PHE A 240 -11.41 4.12 10.68
N LYS A 241 -12.75 4.18 10.71
CA LYS A 241 -13.52 4.37 11.95
C LYS A 241 -13.33 3.20 12.93
N ASP A 242 -13.26 1.97 12.40
CA ASP A 242 -13.15 0.76 13.23
C ASP A 242 -11.74 0.66 13.82
N ALA A 243 -10.70 0.97 13.04
CA ALA A 243 -9.33 1.06 13.53
C ALA A 243 -9.18 2.12 14.62
N ALA A 244 -9.72 3.32 14.39
CA ALA A 244 -9.72 4.39 15.40
C ALA A 244 -10.49 3.98 16.68
N ALA A 245 -11.67 3.38 16.54
CA ALA A 245 -12.48 2.92 17.67
C ALA A 245 -11.75 1.84 18.50
N LEU A 246 -11.07 0.90 17.86
CA LEU A 246 -10.33 -0.15 18.56
C LEU A 246 -9.17 0.42 19.40
N THR A 247 -8.48 1.43 18.91
CA THR A 247 -7.38 2.07 19.65
C THR A 247 -7.89 2.96 20.80
N TYR A 248 -9.12 3.44 20.70
CA TYR A 248 -9.78 4.19 21.77
C TYR A 248 -10.32 3.30 22.88
N TYR A 249 -10.71 2.05 22.58
CA TYR A 249 -11.39 1.16 23.50
C TYR A 249 -10.41 0.48 24.45
N PRO A 250 -10.42 0.81 25.76
CA PRO A 250 -9.35 0.42 26.70
C PRO A 250 -9.19 -1.09 26.86
N THR A 251 -10.27 -1.87 26.75
CA THR A 251 -10.22 -3.32 26.95
C THR A 251 -9.78 -4.08 25.68
N ALA A 252 -9.66 -3.41 24.55
CA ALA A 252 -9.12 -4.03 23.35
C ALA A 252 -7.59 -4.25 23.46
N HIS A 253 -6.93 -3.48 24.30
CA HIS A 253 -5.44 -3.52 24.48
C HIS A 253 -4.68 -3.39 23.14
N ILE A 254 -5.23 -2.62 22.21
CA ILE A 254 -4.65 -2.38 20.89
C ILE A 254 -4.10 -0.94 20.85
N PRO A 255 -2.78 -0.75 21.03
CA PRO A 255 -2.17 0.58 21.01
C PRO A 255 -2.29 1.26 19.65
N TYR A 256 -2.07 0.47 18.58
CA TYR A 256 -2.14 0.93 17.20
C TYR A 256 -2.83 -0.09 16.30
N ALA A 257 -3.56 0.43 15.32
CA ALA A 257 -4.20 -0.36 14.26
C ALA A 257 -3.76 0.16 12.90
N MET A 258 -3.47 -0.75 11.96
CA MET A 258 -3.07 -0.40 10.60
C MET A 258 -4.20 -0.72 9.62
N VAL A 259 -4.50 0.21 8.72
CA VAL A 259 -5.44 0.00 7.62
C VAL A 259 -4.70 0.21 6.30
N ILE A 260 -4.81 -0.76 5.41
CA ILE A 260 -4.17 -0.75 4.09
C ILE A 260 -5.23 -0.86 3.00
N GLY A 261 -5.15 0.01 2.00
CA GLY A 261 -5.89 -0.12 0.75
C GLY A 261 -4.91 -0.49 -0.36
N THR A 262 -5.15 -1.58 -1.07
CA THR A 262 -4.24 -2.09 -2.09
C THR A 262 -4.99 -2.71 -3.24
N ASP A 263 -4.63 -2.37 -4.48
CA ASP A 263 -5.20 -3.00 -5.65
C ASP A 263 -4.23 -3.12 -6.82
N ASN A 264 -4.40 -4.22 -7.53
CA ASN A 264 -3.83 -4.52 -8.82
C ASN A 264 -4.96 -4.96 -9.76
N SER A 265 -6.02 -4.17 -9.79
CA SER A 265 -7.16 -4.45 -10.66
C SER A 265 -6.76 -4.34 -12.11
N GLN A 266 -7.18 -5.32 -12.88
CA GLN A 266 -7.01 -5.36 -14.33
C GLN A 266 -8.34 -5.04 -15.00
N ALA A 267 -8.27 -4.54 -16.23
CA ALA A 267 -9.42 -4.39 -17.11
C ALA A 267 -9.41 -5.47 -18.19
N ALA A 268 -10.57 -5.71 -18.77
CA ALA A 268 -10.66 -6.51 -19.98
C ALA A 268 -9.88 -5.85 -21.14
N PRO A 269 -9.48 -6.61 -22.17
CA PRO A 269 -8.98 -6.03 -23.41
C PRO A 269 -9.93 -4.94 -23.93
N ARG A 270 -9.37 -3.88 -24.51
CA ARG A 270 -10.13 -2.66 -24.90
C ARG A 270 -11.28 -2.90 -25.89
N ASP A 271 -11.18 -3.94 -26.66
CA ASP A 271 -12.19 -4.39 -27.64
C ASP A 271 -13.26 -5.33 -27.05
N GLU A 272 -13.15 -5.67 -25.74
CA GLU A 272 -14.11 -6.49 -25.03
C GLU A 272 -14.99 -5.66 -24.06
N PRO A 273 -16.16 -6.18 -23.66
CA PRO A 273 -17.01 -5.53 -22.65
C PRO A 273 -16.28 -5.33 -21.32
N GLY A 274 -16.23 -4.09 -20.85
CA GLY A 274 -15.47 -3.69 -19.65
C GLY A 274 -14.04 -3.20 -19.96
N GLY A 275 -13.62 -3.26 -21.23
CA GLY A 275 -12.29 -2.80 -21.67
C GLY A 275 -12.09 -1.28 -21.54
N GLU A 276 -13.18 -0.52 -21.47
CA GLU A 276 -13.12 0.92 -21.18
C GLU A 276 -12.50 1.25 -19.81
N LEU A 277 -12.49 0.31 -18.88
CA LEU A 277 -11.81 0.47 -17.59
C LEU A 277 -10.29 0.54 -17.75
N ASP A 278 -9.72 -0.06 -18.81
CA ASP A 278 -8.27 -0.06 -19.03
C ASP A 278 -7.67 1.36 -19.13
N PHE A 279 -8.45 2.34 -19.56
CA PHE A 279 -7.99 3.73 -19.58
C PHE A 279 -7.79 4.36 -18.20
N PHE A 280 -8.35 3.76 -17.16
CA PHE A 280 -8.42 4.35 -15.82
C PHE A 280 -7.69 3.56 -14.74
N VAL A 281 -7.54 2.24 -14.91
CA VAL A 281 -6.96 1.37 -13.89
C VAL A 281 -5.53 1.77 -13.53
N GLY A 282 -5.19 1.68 -12.24
CA GLY A 282 -3.86 1.92 -11.71
C GLY A 282 -3.49 0.87 -10.65
N TYR A 283 -2.20 0.77 -10.38
CA TYR A 283 -1.63 -0.13 -9.39
C TYR A 283 -1.03 0.66 -8.25
N GLY A 284 -1.37 0.33 -7.01
CA GLY A 284 -0.79 0.97 -5.84
C GLY A 284 -1.46 0.59 -4.54
N ALA A 285 -0.87 1.06 -3.46
CA ALA A 285 -1.37 0.87 -2.11
C ALA A 285 -1.13 2.09 -1.23
N SER A 286 -1.94 2.19 -0.19
CA SER A 286 -1.77 3.15 0.89
C SER A 286 -1.96 2.46 2.22
N ALA A 287 -1.23 2.86 3.24
CA ALA A 287 -1.36 2.37 4.60
C ALA A 287 -1.46 3.54 5.58
N PHE A 288 -2.33 3.39 6.57
CA PHE A 288 -2.53 4.37 7.63
C PHE A 288 -2.47 3.68 8.99
N ILE A 289 -1.74 4.27 9.92
CA ILE A 289 -1.67 3.79 11.31
C ILE A 289 -2.52 4.71 12.17
N PHE A 290 -3.44 4.11 12.91
CA PHE A 290 -4.32 4.79 13.86
C PHE A 290 -3.88 4.52 15.29
N GLY A 291 -4.06 5.51 16.18
CA GLY A 291 -3.70 5.41 17.57
C GLY A 291 -4.20 6.60 18.37
N MET A 292 -3.85 6.60 19.67
CA MET A 292 -4.13 7.67 20.62
C MET A 292 -2.89 8.48 20.99
N HIS A 293 -1.71 8.06 20.50
CA HIS A 293 -0.44 8.72 20.80
C HIS A 293 0.16 9.30 19.52
N ASP A 294 0.75 10.48 19.64
CA ASP A 294 1.43 11.21 18.55
C ASP A 294 0.57 11.36 17.28
N VAL A 295 -0.71 11.64 17.50
CA VAL A 295 -1.69 11.82 16.44
C VAL A 295 -1.35 13.06 15.61
N ILE A 296 -1.23 12.89 14.30
CA ILE A 296 -0.99 13.98 13.33
C ILE A 296 -2.29 14.53 12.74
N ALA A 297 -3.36 13.72 12.73
CA ALA A 297 -4.69 14.14 12.31
C ALA A 297 -5.76 13.38 13.11
N GLU A 298 -6.56 14.09 13.90
CA GLU A 298 -7.64 13.53 14.72
C GLU A 298 -8.85 13.16 13.85
N LEU A 299 -9.55 12.08 14.20
CA LEU A 299 -10.80 11.68 13.56
C LEU A 299 -11.99 12.35 14.25
N GLU A 300 -12.44 13.52 13.76
CA GLU A 300 -13.55 14.28 14.35
C GLU A 300 -14.92 13.61 14.21
N GLY A 301 -15.11 12.79 13.19
CA GLY A 301 -16.38 12.09 12.99
C GLY A 301 -16.45 11.30 11.68
N TRP A 302 -17.51 10.54 11.55
CA TRP A 302 -17.79 9.76 10.34
C TRP A 302 -19.29 9.62 10.08
N TYR A 303 -19.60 9.35 8.82
CA TYR A 303 -20.93 8.94 8.37
C TYR A 303 -20.78 7.93 7.24
N SER A 304 -21.60 6.90 7.22
CA SER A 304 -21.64 5.93 6.14
C SER A 304 -23.09 5.68 5.72
N CYS A 305 -23.30 5.44 4.44
CA CYS A 305 -24.58 5.00 3.90
C CYS A 305 -24.34 3.84 2.94
N THR A 306 -25.27 2.89 2.96
CA THR A 306 -25.21 1.69 2.11
C THR A 306 -26.56 1.54 1.40
N SER A 307 -26.52 1.15 0.16
CA SER A 307 -27.68 0.75 -0.65
C SER A 307 -27.24 -0.30 -1.68
N ASP A 308 -28.13 -1.19 -2.05
CA ASP A 308 -27.85 -2.16 -3.10
C ASP A 308 -27.93 -1.49 -4.47
N THR A 309 -26.78 -1.18 -5.06
CA THR A 309 -26.68 -0.64 -6.43
C THR A 309 -25.77 -1.51 -7.27
N PRO A 310 -26.29 -2.12 -8.37
CA PRO A 310 -25.49 -3.01 -9.23
C PRO A 310 -24.64 -2.19 -10.22
N ASP A 311 -23.67 -1.49 -9.69
CA ASP A 311 -22.89 -0.50 -10.43
C ASP A 311 -21.46 -0.95 -10.75
N PHE A 312 -20.86 -1.81 -9.91
CA PHE A 312 -19.53 -2.35 -10.15
C PHE A 312 -19.38 -3.71 -9.46
N TRP A 313 -18.96 -4.75 -10.20
CA TRP A 313 -18.84 -6.11 -9.68
C TRP A 313 -17.85 -6.96 -10.47
N ARG A 314 -17.37 -8.03 -9.88
CA ARG A 314 -16.67 -9.13 -10.54
C ARG A 314 -17.21 -10.46 -10.01
N ARG A 315 -17.69 -11.31 -10.89
CA ARG A 315 -18.15 -12.65 -10.49
C ARG A 315 -16.96 -13.55 -10.19
N ASP A 316 -17.21 -14.59 -9.40
CA ASP A 316 -16.25 -15.66 -9.20
C ASP A 316 -15.84 -16.26 -10.55
N LEU A 317 -14.56 -16.62 -10.67
CA LEU A 317 -13.92 -17.11 -11.90
C LEU A 317 -13.87 -16.12 -13.09
N GLU A 318 -14.41 -14.93 -12.98
CA GLU A 318 -14.20 -13.88 -13.99
C GLU A 318 -12.87 -13.15 -13.71
N PRO A 319 -11.99 -13.00 -14.74
CA PRO A 319 -10.70 -12.34 -14.52
C PRO A 319 -10.83 -10.81 -14.38
N TYR A 320 -11.88 -10.22 -14.92
CA TYR A 320 -12.03 -8.77 -15.00
C TYR A 320 -13.34 -8.28 -14.37
N PRO A 321 -13.31 -7.08 -13.74
CA PRO A 321 -14.52 -6.45 -13.24
C PRO A 321 -15.39 -5.91 -14.38
N ARG A 322 -16.68 -5.75 -14.08
CA ARG A 322 -17.68 -5.12 -14.92
C ARG A 322 -18.32 -3.97 -14.18
N HIS A 323 -18.92 -3.05 -14.92
CA HIS A 323 -19.66 -1.93 -14.35
C HIS A 323 -20.98 -1.65 -15.09
N GLY A 324 -21.86 -0.94 -14.41
CA GLY A 324 -23.20 -0.59 -14.92
C GLY A 324 -23.21 0.54 -15.95
N GLY A 325 -22.10 0.79 -16.64
CA GLY A 325 -22.00 1.85 -17.62
C GLY A 325 -22.28 3.22 -17.00
N ARG A 326 -23.20 3.99 -17.62
CA ARG A 326 -23.57 5.32 -17.12
C ARG A 326 -24.08 5.31 -15.69
N PHE A 327 -24.78 4.26 -15.27
CA PHE A 327 -25.33 4.12 -13.92
C PHE A 327 -24.26 4.13 -12.82
N THR A 328 -23.07 3.63 -13.09
CA THR A 328 -21.92 3.64 -12.15
C THR A 328 -21.54 5.07 -11.75
N GLY A 329 -21.60 6.01 -12.67
CA GLY A 329 -21.39 7.43 -12.36
C GLY A 329 -22.66 8.06 -11.81
N GLU A 330 -23.75 7.98 -12.55
CA GLU A 330 -25.03 8.60 -12.20
C GLU A 330 -26.18 7.58 -12.31
N PRO A 331 -26.83 7.24 -11.17
CA PRO A 331 -26.73 7.96 -9.90
C PRO A 331 -25.68 7.43 -8.90
N ALA A 332 -25.05 6.27 -9.13
CA ALA A 332 -24.38 5.54 -8.05
C ALA A 332 -23.26 6.35 -7.37
N TYR A 333 -22.20 6.70 -8.08
CA TYR A 333 -21.07 7.44 -7.50
C TYR A 333 -21.51 8.79 -6.89
N PHE A 334 -22.16 9.64 -7.68
CA PHE A 334 -22.52 10.99 -7.25
C PHE A 334 -23.45 10.99 -6.06
N LYS A 335 -24.48 10.13 -6.08
CA LYS A 335 -25.45 10.00 -4.97
C LYS A 335 -24.76 9.60 -3.66
N HIS A 336 -23.87 8.60 -3.70
CA HIS A 336 -23.26 8.09 -2.46
C HIS A 336 -22.21 9.06 -1.89
N ILE A 337 -21.35 9.63 -2.72
CA ILE A 337 -20.38 10.63 -2.28
C ILE A 337 -21.09 11.87 -1.73
N ALA A 338 -22.05 12.44 -2.49
CA ALA A 338 -22.75 13.63 -2.05
C ALA A 338 -23.57 13.40 -0.77
N LYS A 339 -24.24 12.25 -0.65
CA LYS A 339 -25.03 11.93 0.53
C LYS A 339 -24.14 11.78 1.77
N SER A 340 -23.06 11.00 1.68
CA SER A 340 -22.16 10.77 2.82
C SER A 340 -21.50 12.08 3.28
N ALA A 341 -20.99 12.88 2.36
CA ALA A 341 -20.36 14.15 2.66
C ALA A 341 -21.33 15.15 3.30
N LYS A 342 -22.53 15.35 2.69
CA LYS A 342 -23.55 16.26 3.24
C LYS A 342 -23.99 15.83 4.63
N LYS A 343 -24.26 14.54 4.84
CA LYS A 343 -24.74 14.04 6.14
C LYS A 343 -23.67 14.13 7.23
N LEU A 344 -22.38 13.96 6.90
CA LEU A 344 -21.32 14.18 7.86
C LEU A 344 -21.19 15.67 8.22
N MET A 345 -21.20 16.56 7.23
CA MET A 345 -21.16 18.01 7.48
C MET A 345 -22.37 18.46 8.31
N GLU A 346 -23.58 17.99 8.01
CA GLU A 346 -24.79 18.26 8.82
C GLU A 346 -24.61 17.79 10.27
N LYS A 347 -24.13 16.56 10.47
CA LYS A 347 -23.89 15.97 11.80
C LYS A 347 -22.90 16.80 12.63
N LEU A 348 -21.85 17.29 12.00
CA LEU A 348 -20.81 18.10 12.65
C LEU A 348 -21.10 19.61 12.61
N ARG A 349 -22.21 20.03 12.02
CA ARG A 349 -22.62 21.43 11.83
C ARG A 349 -21.59 22.26 11.06
N LEU A 350 -21.01 21.64 10.03
CA LEU A 350 -20.01 22.25 9.16
C LEU A 350 -20.61 22.63 7.80
N GLN A 351 -20.04 23.67 7.21
CA GLN A 351 -20.24 24.07 5.82
C GLN A 351 -18.98 23.77 5.01
N PRO A 352 -19.04 23.71 3.68
CA PRO A 352 -17.84 23.54 2.84
C PRO A 352 -16.74 24.58 3.10
N SER A 353 -17.14 25.80 3.52
CA SER A 353 -16.20 26.88 3.89
C SER A 353 -15.44 26.63 5.20
N ASP A 354 -15.91 25.72 6.05
CA ASP A 354 -15.28 25.39 7.34
C ASP A 354 -14.22 24.29 7.18
N LEU A 355 -14.07 23.78 5.96
CA LEU A 355 -13.15 22.71 5.57
C LEU A 355 -12.04 23.27 4.69
N ASP A 356 -10.81 22.95 5.00
CA ASP A 356 -9.65 23.37 4.20
C ASP A 356 -9.48 22.49 2.97
N TYR A 357 -9.77 21.18 3.11
CA TYR A 357 -9.58 20.22 2.04
C TYR A 357 -10.76 19.24 1.91
N PHE A 358 -10.99 18.85 0.67
CA PHE A 358 -11.93 17.79 0.29
C PHE A 358 -11.23 16.74 -0.57
N VAL A 359 -11.24 15.50 -0.13
CA VAL A 359 -10.72 14.34 -0.86
C VAL A 359 -11.85 13.36 -1.09
N CYS A 360 -12.00 12.85 -2.29
CA CYS A 360 -12.97 11.79 -2.53
C CYS A 360 -12.41 10.70 -3.44
N HIS A 361 -13.14 9.60 -3.57
CA HIS A 361 -12.80 8.53 -4.51
C HIS A 361 -12.68 9.07 -5.94
N GLN A 362 -11.66 8.63 -6.66
CA GLN A 362 -11.26 9.19 -7.95
C GLN A 362 -11.14 8.09 -9.02
N PRO A 363 -12.28 7.59 -9.55
CA PRO A 363 -12.26 6.61 -10.63
C PRO A 363 -11.72 7.20 -11.94
N ASN A 364 -11.85 8.52 -12.11
CA ASN A 364 -11.29 9.36 -13.15
C ASN A 364 -11.25 10.80 -12.66
N ILE A 365 -10.65 11.71 -13.43
CA ILE A 365 -10.49 13.11 -13.01
C ILE A 365 -11.83 13.90 -12.98
N ARG A 366 -12.81 13.53 -13.81
CA ARG A 366 -14.06 14.31 -13.97
C ARG A 366 -15.00 14.14 -12.79
N PHE A 367 -15.11 12.93 -12.24
CA PHE A 367 -16.06 12.61 -11.19
C PHE A 367 -15.81 13.37 -9.88
N PRO A 368 -14.59 13.35 -9.29
CA PRO A 368 -14.32 14.10 -8.08
C PRO A 368 -14.47 15.62 -8.25
N ILE A 369 -14.08 16.17 -9.39
CA ILE A 369 -14.27 17.60 -9.67
C ILE A 369 -15.75 17.97 -9.72
N LYS A 370 -16.57 17.16 -10.43
CA LYS A 370 -18.02 17.42 -10.54
C LYS A 370 -18.67 17.39 -9.14
N VAL A 371 -18.43 16.34 -8.36
CA VAL A 371 -19.05 16.21 -7.04
C VAL A 371 -18.58 17.27 -6.04
N ALA A 372 -17.30 17.66 -6.10
CA ALA A 372 -16.77 18.73 -5.25
C ALA A 372 -17.48 20.05 -5.53
N LYS A 373 -17.67 20.42 -6.81
CA LYS A 373 -18.42 21.62 -7.21
C LYS A 373 -19.89 21.56 -6.79
N GLU A 374 -20.56 20.43 -6.94
CA GLU A 374 -21.95 20.19 -6.51
C GLU A 374 -22.12 20.32 -4.97
N LEU A 375 -21.08 20.00 -4.22
CA LEU A 375 -21.06 20.15 -2.77
C LEU A 375 -20.69 21.57 -2.31
N GLY A 376 -20.26 22.44 -3.22
CA GLY A 376 -19.90 23.84 -2.93
C GLY A 376 -18.43 24.04 -2.56
N PHE A 377 -17.55 23.04 -2.80
CA PHE A 377 -16.12 23.20 -2.61
C PHE A 377 -15.47 24.00 -3.75
N LYS A 378 -14.50 24.82 -3.40
CA LYS A 378 -13.68 25.55 -4.33
C LYS A 378 -12.51 24.69 -4.83
N GLU A 379 -11.91 25.07 -5.94
CA GLU A 379 -10.85 24.29 -6.59
C GLU A 379 -9.63 24.07 -5.67
N GLU A 380 -9.20 25.12 -4.96
CA GLU A 380 -8.10 25.05 -4.02
C GLU A 380 -8.29 24.03 -2.88
N GLN A 381 -9.53 23.64 -2.57
CA GLN A 381 -9.84 22.68 -1.51
C GLN A 381 -9.70 21.21 -1.98
N TYR A 382 -9.75 20.91 -3.29
CA TYR A 382 -9.72 19.54 -3.76
C TYR A 382 -8.62 19.21 -4.78
N ILE A 383 -8.03 20.22 -5.43
CA ILE A 383 -7.10 19.97 -6.55
C ILE A 383 -5.87 19.17 -6.13
N ASP A 384 -5.31 19.45 -4.96
CA ASP A 384 -4.11 18.76 -4.45
C ASP A 384 -4.35 17.29 -4.10
N GLY A 385 -5.60 16.92 -3.77
CA GLY A 385 -6.00 15.54 -3.51
C GLY A 385 -6.22 14.69 -4.77
N LEU A 386 -6.25 15.30 -5.96
CA LEU A 386 -6.49 14.62 -7.22
C LEU A 386 -5.22 13.97 -7.77
N GLN A 387 -5.02 12.70 -7.44
CA GLN A 387 -3.84 11.93 -7.82
C GLN A 387 -4.07 10.97 -9.00
N VAL A 388 -5.32 10.78 -9.40
CA VAL A 388 -5.71 9.83 -10.46
C VAL A 388 -5.05 10.12 -11.82
N VAL A 389 -4.72 11.38 -12.10
CA VAL A 389 -4.03 11.76 -13.35
C VAL A 389 -2.57 11.32 -13.40
N LYS A 390 -1.97 11.00 -12.24
CA LYS A 390 -0.57 10.59 -12.10
C LYS A 390 -0.41 9.08 -11.96
N PHE A 391 -1.44 8.41 -11.41
CA PHE A 391 -1.31 7.00 -11.02
C PHE A 391 -2.43 6.11 -11.58
N GLY A 392 -3.50 6.70 -12.12
CA GLY A 392 -4.72 5.97 -12.43
C GLY A 392 -5.56 5.70 -11.18
N ASN A 393 -6.67 5.02 -11.36
CA ASN A 393 -7.53 4.58 -10.27
C ASN A 393 -6.91 3.36 -9.57
N THR A 394 -6.43 3.55 -8.37
CA THR A 394 -5.89 2.50 -7.50
C THR A 394 -6.96 1.89 -6.56
N TYR A 395 -8.22 2.02 -6.93
CA TYR A 395 -9.41 1.43 -6.28
C TYR A 395 -9.41 1.67 -4.76
N SER A 396 -9.22 0.63 -3.92
CA SER A 396 -9.21 0.79 -2.45
C SER A 396 -8.14 1.75 -1.94
N GLY A 397 -7.06 1.93 -2.68
CA GLY A 397 -6.00 2.90 -2.39
C GLY A 397 -6.32 4.33 -2.83
N ALA A 398 -7.29 4.55 -3.74
CA ALA A 398 -7.45 5.84 -4.43
C ALA A 398 -7.79 7.02 -3.50
N SER A 399 -8.81 6.88 -2.65
CA SER A 399 -9.15 7.92 -1.66
C SER A 399 -8.03 8.13 -0.62
N PRO A 400 -7.46 7.06 -0.04
CA PRO A 400 -6.36 7.21 0.92
C PRO A 400 -5.08 7.80 0.32
N ILE A 401 -4.74 7.52 -0.93
CA ILE A 401 -3.61 8.17 -1.62
C ILE A 401 -3.86 9.67 -1.78
N GLY A 402 -5.09 10.06 -2.11
CA GLY A 402 -5.49 11.46 -2.12
C GLY A 402 -5.36 12.12 -0.74
N LEU A 403 -5.77 11.41 0.33
CA LEU A 403 -5.60 11.89 1.70
C LEU A 403 -4.12 12.06 2.07
N ALA A 404 -3.27 11.11 1.73
CA ALA A 404 -1.82 11.22 1.98
C ALA A 404 -1.22 12.46 1.30
N ALA A 405 -1.59 12.71 0.04
CA ALA A 405 -1.14 13.90 -0.68
C ALA A 405 -1.57 15.23 -0.02
N ILE A 406 -2.74 15.24 0.62
CA ILE A 406 -3.16 16.41 1.41
C ILE A 406 -2.39 16.48 2.73
N LEU A 407 -2.20 15.38 3.44
CA LEU A 407 -1.44 15.37 4.71
C LEU A 407 0.01 15.83 4.54
N ASP A 408 0.62 15.59 3.37
CA ASP A 408 1.96 16.12 3.04
C ASP A 408 2.01 17.66 3.01
N LYS A 409 0.87 18.34 2.87
CA LYS A 409 0.75 19.81 2.72
C LYS A 409 -0.02 20.47 3.86
N ALA A 410 -0.92 19.75 4.49
CA ALA A 410 -1.81 20.26 5.52
C ALA A 410 -1.03 20.82 6.71
N LYS A 411 -1.53 21.91 7.27
CA LYS A 411 -0.98 22.56 8.46
C LYS A 411 -1.80 22.21 9.69
N PRO A 412 -1.24 22.34 10.90
CA PRO A 412 -2.01 22.17 12.13
C PRO A 412 -3.31 23.00 12.12
N ASN A 413 -4.37 22.41 12.67
CA ASN A 413 -5.73 22.96 12.74
C ASN A 413 -6.48 23.07 11.40
N GLN A 414 -5.99 22.51 10.32
CA GLN A 414 -6.72 22.41 9.08
C GLN A 414 -7.62 21.16 9.09
N ARG A 415 -8.81 21.30 8.52
CA ARG A 415 -9.82 20.24 8.44
C ARG A 415 -9.90 19.63 7.07
N ILE A 416 -9.93 18.30 7.03
CA ILE A 416 -9.97 17.50 5.81
C ILE A 416 -11.24 16.64 5.82
N LEU A 417 -12.08 16.78 4.81
CA LEU A 417 -13.18 15.85 4.58
C LEU A 417 -12.77 14.79 3.57
N VAL A 418 -12.85 13.53 3.96
CA VAL A 418 -12.59 12.39 3.07
C VAL A 418 -13.89 11.67 2.77
N ALA A 419 -14.26 11.55 1.50
CA ALA A 419 -15.45 10.84 1.04
C ALA A 419 -15.05 9.68 0.13
N SER A 420 -15.20 8.45 0.60
CA SER A 420 -14.92 7.25 -0.19
C SER A 420 -16.20 6.71 -0.81
N TYR A 421 -16.05 5.92 -1.87
CA TYR A 421 -17.13 5.25 -2.55
C TYR A 421 -16.71 3.83 -2.92
N GLY A 422 -17.63 2.90 -2.74
CA GLY A 422 -17.56 1.56 -3.27
C GLY A 422 -18.94 1.17 -3.78
N SER A 423 -19.06 0.11 -4.57
CA SER A 423 -20.32 -0.34 -5.14
C SER A 423 -21.41 -0.45 -4.06
N GLY A 424 -22.40 0.44 -4.13
CA GLY A 424 -23.50 0.51 -3.15
C GLY A 424 -23.24 1.25 -1.85
N ALA A 425 -22.12 1.98 -1.69
CA ALA A 425 -21.88 2.73 -0.44
C ALA A 425 -21.05 4.00 -0.59
N GLY A 426 -21.25 4.90 0.33
CA GLY A 426 -20.42 6.09 0.55
C GLY A 426 -20.05 6.24 2.03
#